data_93efba457d18440e1ab8d60a2e718811
#
_entry.id   93efba457d18440e1ab8d60a2e718811
#
_cell.length_a   1.000
_cell.length_b   1.000
_cell.length_c   1.000
_cell.angle_alpha   90.00
_cell.angle_beta   90.00
_cell.angle_gamma   90.00
#
_symmetry.space_group_name_H-M   'P 1'
#
loop_
_entity.id
_entity.type
_entity.pdbx_description
1 polymer ?
#
loop_
_entity_poly.entity_id
_entity_poly.type
_entity_poly.pdbx_seq_one_letter_code
_entity_poly.pdbx_strand_id
1 'polypeptide(L)'
;MQAEPSGRKWYLAEALGFTALVGMYIWRWQTASPRAWWILAAWLVLSGVLRRDTPKTLGWRGDNLWAATRKGAPFFVVASLAICGAGLFLGMLQRLPEHLIEPRRFAGYLAFCLLQQVGLNSFLTNRLLGYFPKAWAASVLAGVLFAALHWPNPVLVPLTLVGGVTMSWLFSQERNILPLAVGQAILGALVWWAFPLAWHHSMRVGPGYWTFHP
;
A
#
# COMPACT_ATOMS: atom_id res chain seq x y z
N MET A 1 -20.83 -17.20 -9.88
CA MET A 1 -21.19 -16.63 -11.20
C MET A 1 -19.91 -16.09 -11.79
N GLN A 2 -19.29 -16.82 -12.72
CA GLN A 2 -18.06 -16.39 -13.41
C GLN A 2 -18.48 -15.34 -14.44
N ALA A 3 -17.89 -14.14 -14.36
CA ALA A 3 -18.13 -13.10 -15.35
C ALA A 3 -17.70 -13.59 -16.76
N GLU A 4 -18.48 -13.24 -17.78
CA GLU A 4 -18.12 -13.51 -19.16
C GLU A 4 -16.72 -13.00 -19.52
N PRO A 5 -15.99 -13.63 -20.46
CA PRO A 5 -14.60 -13.27 -20.80
C PRO A 5 -14.43 -11.78 -21.19
N SER A 6 -15.43 -11.16 -21.79
CA SER A 6 -15.44 -9.74 -22.12
C SER A 6 -15.50 -8.84 -20.87
N GLY A 7 -16.25 -9.23 -19.85
CA GLY A 7 -16.37 -8.50 -18.59
C GLY A 7 -15.08 -8.50 -17.75
N ARG A 8 -14.28 -9.55 -17.86
CA ARG A 8 -13.02 -9.68 -17.08
C ARG A 8 -11.95 -8.67 -17.51
N LYS A 9 -11.85 -8.34 -18.77
CA LYS A 9 -10.86 -7.37 -19.29
C LYS A 9 -11.02 -5.97 -18.69
N TRP A 10 -12.23 -5.58 -18.35
CA TRP A 10 -12.51 -4.30 -17.73
C TRP A 10 -11.93 -4.18 -16.32
N TYR A 11 -11.88 -5.27 -15.54
CA TYR A 11 -11.24 -5.27 -14.23
C TYR A 11 -9.74 -4.95 -14.34
N LEU A 12 -9.06 -5.52 -15.32
CA LEU A 12 -7.65 -5.23 -15.57
C LEU A 12 -7.46 -3.78 -16.05
N ALA A 13 -8.32 -3.31 -16.96
CA ALA A 13 -8.26 -1.93 -17.47
C ALA A 13 -8.47 -0.91 -16.33
N GLU A 14 -9.42 -1.16 -15.40
CA GLU A 14 -9.64 -0.32 -14.23
C GLU A 14 -8.40 -0.29 -13.31
N ALA A 15 -7.80 -1.45 -13.05
CA ALA A 15 -6.61 -1.58 -12.21
C ALA A 15 -5.41 -0.82 -12.80
N LEU A 16 -5.12 -1.03 -14.09
CA LEU A 16 -4.01 -0.37 -14.78
C LEU A 16 -4.26 1.14 -14.95
N GLY A 17 -5.50 1.54 -15.29
CA GLY A 17 -5.89 2.94 -15.41
C GLY A 17 -5.74 3.70 -14.09
N PHE A 18 -6.17 3.11 -12.98
CA PHE A 18 -5.96 3.70 -11.65
C PHE A 18 -4.47 3.83 -11.31
N THR A 19 -3.69 2.78 -11.56
CA THR A 19 -2.23 2.83 -11.31
C THR A 19 -1.55 3.92 -12.14
N ALA A 20 -1.94 4.07 -13.42
CA ALA A 20 -1.42 5.12 -14.28
C ALA A 20 -1.81 6.53 -13.77
N LEU A 21 -3.05 6.71 -13.31
CA LEU A 21 -3.51 7.98 -12.72
C LEU A 21 -2.75 8.31 -11.42
N VAL A 22 -2.51 7.32 -10.53
CA VAL A 22 -1.70 7.52 -9.33
C VAL A 22 -0.26 7.88 -9.71
N GLY A 23 0.31 7.19 -10.69
CA GLY A 23 1.64 7.52 -11.22
C GLY A 23 1.70 8.96 -11.76
N MET A 24 0.70 9.37 -12.56
CA MET A 24 0.61 10.74 -13.07
C MET A 24 0.45 11.77 -11.94
N TYR A 25 -0.33 11.44 -10.90
CA TYR A 25 -0.44 12.29 -9.72
C TYR A 25 0.92 12.46 -9.03
N ILE A 26 1.64 11.39 -8.74
CA ILE A 26 2.96 11.41 -8.09
C ILE A 26 3.96 12.20 -8.92
N TRP A 27 4.03 11.94 -10.23
CA TRP A 27 5.08 12.49 -11.08
C TRP A 27 4.81 13.91 -11.59
N ARG A 28 3.56 14.33 -11.69
CA ARG A 28 3.21 15.62 -12.31
C ARG A 28 2.27 16.47 -11.46
N TRP A 29 1.16 15.88 -11.01
CA TRP A 29 0.09 16.67 -10.43
C TRP A 29 0.34 17.06 -8.98
N GLN A 30 1.09 16.28 -8.22
CA GLN A 30 1.39 16.58 -6.82
C GLN A 30 2.02 17.97 -6.64
N THR A 31 2.83 18.42 -7.60
CA THR A 31 3.46 19.74 -7.62
C THR A 31 2.68 20.77 -8.44
N ALA A 32 2.23 20.40 -9.66
CA ALA A 32 1.59 21.33 -10.59
C ALA A 32 0.11 21.59 -10.27
N SER A 33 -0.60 20.62 -9.76
CA SER A 33 -2.04 20.68 -9.49
C SER A 33 -2.40 19.79 -8.29
N PRO A 34 -1.97 20.13 -7.05
CA PRO A 34 -2.14 19.24 -5.88
C PRO A 34 -3.59 18.81 -5.65
N ARG A 35 -4.55 19.67 -6.01
CA ARG A 35 -5.98 19.36 -5.88
C ARG A 35 -6.46 18.24 -6.81
N ALA A 36 -5.69 17.84 -7.83
CA ALA A 36 -6.07 16.78 -8.77
C ALA A 36 -6.27 15.40 -8.11
N TRP A 37 -5.98 15.24 -6.82
CA TRP A 37 -6.33 14.04 -6.06
C TRP A 37 -7.82 13.65 -6.15
N TRP A 38 -8.71 14.63 -6.37
CA TRP A 38 -10.13 14.35 -6.54
C TRP A 38 -10.44 13.46 -7.75
N ILE A 39 -9.58 13.47 -8.80
CA ILE A 39 -9.71 12.59 -9.96
C ILE A 39 -9.53 11.13 -9.52
N LEU A 40 -8.56 10.87 -8.64
CA LEU A 40 -8.34 9.53 -8.07
C LEU A 40 -9.53 9.10 -7.21
N ALA A 41 -10.05 10.00 -6.38
CA ALA A 41 -11.22 9.75 -5.57
C ALA A 41 -12.47 9.47 -6.44
N ALA A 42 -12.70 10.28 -7.48
CA ALA A 42 -13.79 10.07 -8.43
C ALA A 42 -13.68 8.72 -9.15
N TRP A 43 -12.46 8.33 -9.57
CA TRP A 43 -12.23 7.01 -10.18
C TRP A 43 -12.60 5.86 -9.24
N LEU A 44 -12.15 5.93 -7.97
CA LEU A 44 -12.49 4.91 -6.96
C LEU A 44 -13.99 4.79 -6.74
N VAL A 45 -14.67 5.93 -6.57
CA VAL A 45 -16.12 5.97 -6.33
C VAL A 45 -16.89 5.45 -7.54
N LEU A 46 -16.59 5.98 -8.74
CA LEU A 46 -17.28 5.58 -9.96
C LEU A 46 -17.10 4.08 -10.25
N SER A 47 -15.89 3.58 -10.18
CA SER A 47 -15.61 2.16 -10.37
C SER A 47 -16.31 1.31 -9.30
N GLY A 48 -16.31 1.76 -8.03
CA GLY A 48 -17.01 1.07 -6.94
C GLY A 48 -18.53 0.97 -7.17
N VAL A 49 -19.14 2.07 -7.61
CA VAL A 49 -20.58 2.11 -7.95
C VAL A 49 -20.90 1.18 -9.13
N LEU A 50 -20.10 1.26 -10.21
CA LEU A 50 -20.27 0.42 -11.40
C LEU A 50 -20.13 -1.08 -11.07
N ARG A 51 -19.26 -1.43 -10.15
CA ARG A 51 -19.01 -2.82 -9.71
C ARG A 51 -19.89 -3.26 -8.55
N ARG A 52 -20.72 -2.37 -8.01
CA ARG A 52 -21.57 -2.61 -6.83
C ARG A 52 -20.73 -3.09 -5.64
N ASP A 53 -19.58 -2.46 -5.42
CA ASP A 53 -18.73 -2.76 -4.28
C ASP A 53 -19.48 -2.48 -2.98
N THR A 54 -19.24 -3.32 -2.00
CA THR A 54 -19.79 -3.17 -0.64
C THR A 54 -18.64 -2.94 0.36
N PRO A 55 -18.91 -2.40 1.55
CA PRO A 55 -17.89 -2.30 2.60
C PRO A 55 -17.19 -3.64 2.84
N LYS A 56 -17.91 -4.75 2.79
CA LYS A 56 -17.32 -6.11 2.94
C LYS A 56 -16.34 -6.45 1.82
N THR A 57 -16.69 -6.18 0.56
CA THR A 57 -15.80 -6.46 -0.58
C THR A 57 -14.59 -5.54 -0.59
N LEU A 58 -14.74 -4.31 -0.11
CA LEU A 58 -13.67 -3.33 0.02
C LEU A 58 -12.78 -3.55 1.26
N GLY A 59 -13.15 -4.50 2.14
CA GLY A 59 -12.36 -4.82 3.32
C GLY A 59 -12.58 -3.87 4.52
N TRP A 60 -13.63 -3.08 4.52
CA TRP A 60 -14.08 -2.27 5.65
C TRP A 60 -14.97 -3.11 6.57
N ARG A 61 -14.34 -3.92 7.43
CA ARG A 61 -15.03 -4.93 8.23
C ARG A 61 -14.57 -4.92 9.69
N GLY A 62 -15.52 -4.99 10.62
CA GLY A 62 -15.24 -5.24 12.04
C GLY A 62 -15.42 -6.70 12.44
N ASP A 63 -16.30 -7.43 11.72
CA ASP A 63 -16.70 -8.80 12.04
C ASP A 63 -15.58 -9.85 11.96
N ASN A 64 -14.58 -9.63 11.10
CA ASN A 64 -13.43 -10.53 10.94
C ASN A 64 -12.09 -9.91 11.36
N LEU A 65 -12.10 -8.80 12.10
CA LEU A 65 -10.89 -8.05 12.48
C LEU A 65 -9.87 -8.96 13.18
N TRP A 66 -10.32 -9.77 14.14
CA TRP A 66 -9.44 -10.68 14.88
C TRP A 66 -8.84 -11.77 13.97
N ALA A 67 -9.66 -12.38 13.10
CA ALA A 67 -9.19 -13.41 12.17
C ALA A 67 -8.12 -12.85 11.21
N ALA A 68 -8.37 -11.67 10.63
CA ALA A 68 -7.45 -10.99 9.75
C ALA A 68 -6.14 -10.58 10.47
N THR A 69 -6.25 -10.06 11.70
CA THR A 69 -5.09 -9.72 12.52
C THR A 69 -4.24 -10.95 12.81
N ARG A 70 -4.85 -12.03 13.29
CA ARG A 70 -4.15 -13.27 13.62
C ARG A 70 -3.46 -13.88 12.40
N LYS A 71 -4.08 -13.80 11.23
CA LYS A 71 -3.51 -14.32 9.98
C LYS A 71 -2.33 -13.48 9.49
N GLY A 72 -2.41 -12.16 9.63
CA GLY A 72 -1.35 -11.23 9.23
C GLY A 72 -0.19 -11.11 10.22
N ALA A 73 -0.44 -11.36 11.51
CA ALA A 73 0.54 -11.15 12.57
C ALA A 73 1.90 -11.83 12.33
N PRO A 74 1.99 -13.09 11.88
CA PRO A 74 3.29 -13.72 11.63
C PRO A 74 4.15 -12.95 10.62
N PHE A 75 3.54 -12.48 9.53
CA PHE A 75 4.25 -11.66 8.54
C PHE A 75 4.77 -10.35 9.15
N PHE A 76 3.92 -9.62 9.86
CA PHE A 76 4.31 -8.35 10.44
C PHE A 76 5.37 -8.50 11.54
N VAL A 77 5.29 -9.55 12.36
CA VAL A 77 6.31 -9.86 13.37
C VAL A 77 7.65 -10.19 12.72
N VAL A 78 7.67 -11.12 11.75
CA VAL A 78 8.89 -11.52 11.05
C VAL A 78 9.51 -10.34 10.31
N ALA A 79 8.72 -9.56 9.59
CA ALA A 79 9.20 -8.37 8.88
C ALA A 79 9.74 -7.30 9.85
N SER A 80 9.09 -7.08 10.99
CA SER A 80 9.57 -6.16 12.02
C SER A 80 10.92 -6.61 12.59
N LEU A 81 11.06 -7.89 12.94
CA LEU A 81 12.32 -8.45 13.42
C LEU A 81 13.43 -8.37 12.37
N ALA A 82 13.11 -8.62 11.09
CA ALA A 82 14.06 -8.52 10.00
C ALA A 82 14.56 -7.07 9.80
N ILE A 83 13.66 -6.09 9.82
CA ILE A 83 14.01 -4.67 9.70
C ILE A 83 14.87 -4.22 10.89
N CYS A 84 14.44 -4.52 12.12
CA CYS A 84 15.21 -4.17 13.32
C CYS A 84 16.56 -4.88 13.36
N GLY A 85 16.59 -6.18 13.05
CA GLY A 85 17.82 -6.97 12.99
C GLY A 85 18.81 -6.45 11.95
N ALA A 86 18.33 -6.06 10.77
CA ALA A 86 19.16 -5.44 9.75
C ALA A 86 19.74 -4.09 10.21
N GLY A 87 18.92 -3.23 10.82
CA GLY A 87 19.38 -1.94 11.36
C GLY A 87 20.42 -2.11 12.47
N LEU A 88 20.23 -3.08 13.36
CA LEU A 88 21.18 -3.43 14.42
C LEU A 88 22.50 -3.99 13.84
N PHE A 89 22.41 -4.98 12.95
CA PHE A 89 23.57 -5.62 12.34
C PHE A 89 24.45 -4.65 11.56
N LEU A 90 23.82 -3.71 10.88
CA LEU A 90 24.51 -2.67 10.09
C LEU A 90 24.97 -1.47 10.93
N GLY A 91 24.63 -1.43 12.22
CA GLY A 91 24.97 -0.30 13.10
C GLY A 91 24.26 1.01 12.70
N MET A 92 23.10 0.91 12.05
CA MET A 92 22.41 2.05 11.41
C MET A 92 21.22 2.59 12.19
N LEU A 93 20.93 2.05 13.39
CA LEU A 93 19.78 2.50 14.17
C LEU A 93 19.86 3.99 14.45
N GLN A 94 18.82 4.69 14.05
CA GLN A 94 18.69 6.13 14.28
C GLN A 94 18.07 6.40 15.66
N ARG A 95 18.11 7.69 16.09
CA ARG A 95 17.26 8.11 17.19
C ARG A 95 15.80 7.94 16.80
N LEU A 96 14.95 7.50 17.72
CA LEU A 96 13.52 7.39 17.46
C LEU A 96 12.98 8.74 16.95
N PRO A 97 12.41 8.78 15.74
CA PRO A 97 11.91 10.03 15.19
C PRO A 97 10.73 10.54 16.03
N GLU A 98 10.66 11.85 16.23
CA GLU A 98 9.57 12.48 17.00
C GLU A 98 8.17 12.09 16.51
N HIS A 99 7.99 11.90 15.20
CA HIS A 99 6.69 11.51 14.63
C HIS A 99 6.25 10.09 15.02
N LEU A 100 7.14 9.24 15.54
CA LEU A 100 6.78 7.94 16.10
C LEU A 100 6.43 8.03 17.59
N ILE A 101 6.93 9.05 18.26
CA ILE A 101 6.72 9.28 19.68
C ILE A 101 5.49 10.16 19.90
N GLU A 102 5.20 11.08 18.97
CA GLU A 102 4.06 11.98 19.06
C GLU A 102 2.79 11.32 18.50
N PRO A 103 1.77 11.03 19.34
CA PRO A 103 0.57 10.29 18.94
C PRO A 103 -0.17 10.92 17.75
N ARG A 104 -0.20 12.26 17.66
CA ARG A 104 -0.87 12.98 16.58
C ARG A 104 -0.19 12.75 15.22
N ARG A 105 1.13 12.74 15.19
CA ARG A 105 1.90 12.49 13.96
C ARG A 105 1.79 11.03 13.54
N PHE A 106 1.84 10.10 14.50
CA PHE A 106 1.61 8.69 14.22
C PHE A 106 0.20 8.43 13.67
N ALA A 107 -0.83 9.07 14.23
CA ALA A 107 -2.20 8.97 13.73
C ALA A 107 -2.32 9.48 12.28
N GLY A 108 -1.65 10.59 11.94
CA GLY A 108 -1.59 11.09 10.56
C GLY A 108 -0.91 10.10 9.60
N TYR A 109 0.18 9.48 10.05
CA TYR A 109 0.87 8.45 9.26
C TYR A 109 0.02 7.18 9.11
N LEU A 110 -0.66 6.74 10.15
CA LEU A 110 -1.61 5.61 10.08
C LEU A 110 -2.76 5.91 9.10
N ALA A 111 -3.30 7.14 9.12
CA ALA A 111 -4.33 7.54 8.16
C ALA A 111 -3.81 7.50 6.71
N PHE A 112 -2.56 7.90 6.48
CA PHE A 112 -1.91 7.78 5.19
C PHE A 112 -1.72 6.31 4.77
N CYS A 113 -1.28 5.43 5.69
CA CYS A 113 -1.19 3.99 5.43
C CYS A 113 -2.57 3.38 5.12
N LEU A 114 -3.62 3.82 5.82
CA LEU A 114 -4.99 3.39 5.52
C LEU A 114 -5.42 3.80 4.11
N LEU A 115 -5.12 5.04 3.70
CA LEU A 115 -5.37 5.51 2.33
C LEU A 115 -4.62 4.66 1.29
N GLN A 116 -3.36 4.31 1.56
CA GLN A 116 -2.61 3.40 0.69
C GLN A 116 -3.24 2.01 0.62
N GLN A 117 -3.76 1.49 1.73
CA GLN A 117 -4.47 0.20 1.74
C GLN A 117 -5.80 0.25 0.98
N VAL A 118 -6.49 1.40 0.98
CA VAL A 118 -7.66 1.61 0.10
C VAL A 118 -7.24 1.50 -1.37
N GLY A 119 -6.17 2.16 -1.78
CA GLY A 119 -5.66 2.06 -3.15
C GLY A 119 -5.18 0.65 -3.52
N LEU A 120 -4.35 0.05 -2.67
CA LEU A 120 -3.74 -1.27 -2.93
C LEU A 120 -4.75 -2.41 -2.83
N ASN A 121 -5.48 -2.50 -1.71
CA ASN A 121 -6.28 -3.67 -1.41
C ASN A 121 -7.77 -3.50 -1.69
N SER A 122 -8.40 -2.42 -1.20
CA SER A 122 -9.82 -2.20 -1.50
C SER A 122 -10.06 -2.02 -3.00
N PHE A 123 -9.13 -1.43 -3.73
CA PHE A 123 -9.28 -1.19 -5.15
C PHE A 123 -8.43 -2.13 -6.01
N LEU A 124 -7.12 -1.93 -6.09
CA LEU A 124 -6.25 -2.60 -7.06
C LEU A 124 -6.32 -4.13 -6.94
N THR A 125 -6.07 -4.67 -5.74
CA THR A 125 -6.15 -6.13 -5.50
C THR A 125 -7.56 -6.65 -5.76
N ASN A 126 -8.59 -5.93 -5.33
CA ASN A 126 -9.98 -6.34 -5.54
C ASN A 126 -10.33 -6.43 -7.04
N ARG A 127 -9.88 -5.47 -7.87
CA ARG A 127 -10.04 -5.52 -9.33
C ARG A 127 -9.26 -6.69 -9.94
N LEU A 128 -8.02 -6.88 -9.54
CA LEU A 128 -7.19 -7.97 -10.06
C LEU A 128 -7.73 -9.36 -9.68
N LEU A 129 -8.35 -9.51 -8.51
CA LEU A 129 -9.07 -10.74 -8.13
C LEU A 129 -10.29 -11.01 -9.03
N GLY A 130 -10.90 -9.97 -9.59
CA GLY A 130 -11.96 -10.13 -10.62
C GLY A 130 -11.43 -10.56 -11.98
N TYR A 131 -10.16 -10.27 -12.28
CA TYR A 131 -9.50 -10.62 -13.53
C TYR A 131 -8.82 -11.99 -13.47
N PHE A 132 -7.99 -12.24 -12.47
CA PHE A 132 -7.22 -13.48 -12.37
C PHE A 132 -8.03 -14.60 -11.69
N PRO A 133 -7.97 -15.84 -12.22
CA PRO A 133 -8.61 -16.99 -11.59
C PRO A 133 -7.89 -17.42 -10.30
N LYS A 134 -6.60 -17.08 -10.17
CA LYS A 134 -5.76 -17.44 -9.02
C LYS A 134 -5.39 -16.21 -8.22
N ALA A 135 -5.72 -16.20 -6.93
CA ALA A 135 -5.47 -15.06 -6.03
C ALA A 135 -3.98 -14.68 -5.94
N TRP A 136 -3.06 -15.67 -6.00
CA TRP A 136 -1.63 -15.37 -5.98
C TRP A 136 -1.18 -14.51 -7.17
N ALA A 137 -1.74 -14.75 -8.37
CA ALA A 137 -1.40 -13.96 -9.56
C ALA A 137 -1.89 -12.50 -9.43
N ALA A 138 -3.09 -12.32 -8.89
CA ALA A 138 -3.61 -10.99 -8.56
C ALA A 138 -2.70 -10.28 -7.54
N SER A 139 -2.28 -10.98 -6.49
CA SER A 139 -1.43 -10.43 -5.43
C SER A 139 -0.04 -10.05 -5.94
N VAL A 140 0.56 -10.88 -6.79
CA VAL A 140 1.87 -10.57 -7.39
C VAL A 140 1.77 -9.32 -8.26
N LEU A 141 0.78 -9.24 -9.15
CA LEU A 141 0.64 -8.05 -10.00
C LEU A 141 0.31 -6.80 -9.16
N ALA A 142 -0.54 -6.91 -8.14
CA ALA A 142 -0.83 -5.79 -7.23
C ALA A 142 0.45 -5.29 -6.54
N GLY A 143 1.28 -6.19 -6.01
CA GLY A 143 2.56 -5.84 -5.39
C GLY A 143 3.55 -5.20 -6.36
N VAL A 144 3.66 -5.71 -7.59
CA VAL A 144 4.50 -5.13 -8.64
C VAL A 144 4.06 -3.70 -8.98
N LEU A 145 2.76 -3.49 -9.21
CA LEU A 145 2.23 -2.16 -9.52
C LEU A 145 2.39 -1.21 -8.34
N PHE A 146 2.18 -1.69 -7.12
CA PHE A 146 2.40 -0.89 -5.92
C PHE A 146 3.87 -0.50 -5.74
N ALA A 147 4.80 -1.41 -5.96
CA ALA A 147 6.23 -1.14 -5.92
C ALA A 147 6.66 -0.14 -7.00
N ALA A 148 6.12 -0.26 -8.22
CA ALA A 148 6.41 0.68 -9.31
C ALA A 148 6.04 2.13 -8.96
N LEU A 149 4.96 2.34 -8.18
CA LEU A 149 4.58 3.66 -7.69
C LEU A 149 5.56 4.24 -6.66
N HIS A 150 6.46 3.42 -6.11
CA HIS A 150 7.49 3.84 -5.15
C HIS A 150 8.84 4.16 -5.80
N TRP A 151 8.94 4.04 -7.13
CA TRP A 151 10.11 4.46 -7.87
C TRP A 151 10.36 5.97 -7.71
N PRO A 152 11.61 6.46 -7.58
CA PRO A 152 12.89 5.73 -7.69
C PRO A 152 13.51 5.32 -6.32
N ASN A 153 12.74 5.28 -5.23
CA ASN A 153 13.28 5.04 -3.90
C ASN A 153 13.82 3.61 -3.74
N PRO A 154 15.16 3.41 -3.59
CA PRO A 154 15.77 2.08 -3.61
C PRO A 154 15.43 1.25 -2.35
N VAL A 155 15.00 1.89 -1.28
CA VAL A 155 14.55 1.21 -0.06
C VAL A 155 13.08 0.83 -0.18
N LEU A 156 12.25 1.75 -0.67
CA LEU A 156 10.81 1.50 -0.74
C LEU A 156 10.43 0.50 -1.83
N VAL A 157 11.06 0.53 -3.00
CA VAL A 157 10.71 -0.37 -4.10
C VAL A 157 10.74 -1.86 -3.67
N PRO A 158 11.84 -2.41 -3.12
CA PRO A 158 11.84 -3.80 -2.69
C PRO A 158 10.93 -4.07 -1.49
N LEU A 159 10.85 -3.16 -0.52
CA LEU A 159 9.98 -3.34 0.64
C LEU A 159 8.49 -3.33 0.26
N THR A 160 8.09 -2.43 -0.64
CA THR A 160 6.70 -2.35 -1.11
C THR A 160 6.36 -3.47 -2.10
N LEU A 161 7.34 -4.03 -2.80
CA LEU A 161 7.13 -5.24 -3.59
C LEU A 161 6.77 -6.41 -2.69
N VAL A 162 7.62 -6.73 -1.72
CA VAL A 162 7.40 -7.86 -0.79
C VAL A 162 6.15 -7.60 0.06
N GLY A 163 6.05 -6.42 0.66
CA GLY A 163 4.89 -6.02 1.47
C GLY A 163 3.60 -6.00 0.66
N GLY A 164 3.62 -5.42 -0.54
CA GLY A 164 2.46 -5.33 -1.42
C GLY A 164 1.94 -6.69 -1.85
N VAL A 165 2.83 -7.61 -2.29
CA VAL A 165 2.45 -8.99 -2.63
C VAL A 165 1.84 -9.69 -1.43
N THR A 166 2.51 -9.63 -0.26
CA THR A 166 2.06 -10.34 0.95
C THR A 166 0.74 -9.75 1.50
N MET A 167 0.63 -8.43 1.61
CA MET A 167 -0.60 -7.78 2.09
C MET A 167 -1.77 -8.01 1.13
N SER A 168 -1.54 -8.03 -0.18
CA SER A 168 -2.58 -8.36 -1.17
C SER A 168 -3.00 -9.83 -1.06
N TRP A 169 -2.06 -10.72 -0.80
CA TRP A 169 -2.37 -12.13 -0.54
C TRP A 169 -3.19 -12.31 0.74
N LEU A 170 -2.78 -11.67 1.83
CA LEU A 170 -3.53 -11.68 3.11
C LEU A 170 -4.94 -11.11 2.93
N PHE A 171 -5.08 -10.00 2.22
CA PHE A 171 -6.37 -9.42 1.89
C PHE A 171 -7.26 -10.37 1.10
N SER A 172 -6.69 -11.10 0.15
CA SER A 172 -7.46 -12.09 -0.62
C SER A 172 -8.06 -13.20 0.25
N GLN A 173 -7.44 -13.47 1.41
CA GLN A 173 -7.91 -14.49 2.36
C GLN A 173 -8.97 -13.96 3.34
N GLU A 174 -8.80 -12.75 3.86
CA GLU A 174 -9.64 -12.23 4.94
C GLU A 174 -10.33 -10.89 4.62
N ARG A 175 -10.11 -10.27 3.47
CA ARG A 175 -10.72 -9.00 3.05
C ARG A 175 -10.92 -8.02 4.22
N ASN A 176 -9.82 -7.57 4.84
CA ASN A 176 -9.84 -6.55 5.88
C ASN A 176 -8.59 -5.69 5.78
N ILE A 177 -8.77 -4.39 5.53
CA ILE A 177 -7.67 -3.44 5.35
C ILE A 177 -7.17 -2.85 6.68
N LEU A 178 -7.94 -2.93 7.76
CA LEU A 178 -7.59 -2.27 9.02
C LEU A 178 -6.30 -2.83 9.64
N PRO A 179 -6.17 -4.17 9.87
CA PRO A 179 -4.93 -4.71 10.40
C PRO A 179 -3.76 -4.56 9.42
N LEU A 180 -4.01 -4.54 8.12
CA LEU A 180 -2.96 -4.32 7.11
C LEU A 180 -2.42 -2.88 7.17
N ALA A 181 -3.30 -1.88 7.37
CA ALA A 181 -2.90 -0.49 7.54
C ALA A 181 -2.07 -0.28 8.80
N VAL A 182 -2.49 -0.89 9.93
CA VAL A 182 -1.73 -0.83 11.20
C VAL A 182 -0.37 -1.50 11.04
N GLY A 183 -0.33 -2.70 10.46
CA GLY A 183 0.93 -3.41 10.20
C GLY A 183 1.86 -2.62 9.28
N GLN A 184 1.34 -2.03 8.21
CA GLN A 184 2.11 -1.16 7.31
C GLN A 184 2.66 0.07 8.04
N ALA A 185 1.87 0.71 8.90
CA ALA A 185 2.32 1.86 9.67
C ALA A 185 3.46 1.49 10.64
N ILE A 186 3.37 0.32 11.29
CA ILE A 186 4.45 -0.19 12.14
C ILE A 186 5.71 -0.46 11.30
N LEU A 187 5.60 -1.19 10.19
CA LEU A 187 6.77 -1.50 9.35
C LEU A 187 7.45 -0.23 8.80
N GLY A 188 6.67 0.73 8.32
CA GLY A 188 7.22 1.98 7.83
C GLY A 188 7.90 2.81 8.92
N ALA A 189 7.33 2.82 10.12
CA ALA A 189 7.95 3.43 11.29
C ALA A 189 9.30 2.78 11.64
N LEU A 190 9.37 1.44 11.59
CA LEU A 190 10.60 0.69 11.83
C LEU A 190 11.64 0.94 10.73
N VAL A 191 11.24 1.07 9.47
CA VAL A 191 12.16 1.42 8.38
C VAL A 191 12.79 2.81 8.60
N TRP A 192 12.00 3.78 9.03
CA TRP A 192 12.50 5.10 9.41
C TRP A 192 13.53 5.05 10.54
N TRP A 193 13.29 4.21 11.52
CA TRP A 193 14.18 4.05 12.66
C TRP A 193 15.43 3.25 12.33
N ALA A 194 15.29 2.19 11.53
CA ALA A 194 16.36 1.23 11.28
C ALA A 194 17.36 1.69 10.21
N PHE A 195 16.97 2.60 9.30
CA PHE A 195 17.81 2.99 8.18
C PHE A 195 18.05 4.50 8.12
N PRO A 196 19.26 4.93 7.62
CA PRO A 196 19.59 6.34 7.52
C PRO A 196 18.66 7.11 6.57
N LEU A 197 18.41 8.37 6.93
CA LEU A 197 17.61 9.29 6.12
C LEU A 197 18.11 9.41 4.68
N ALA A 198 19.44 9.36 4.49
CA ALA A 198 20.09 9.37 3.18
C ALA A 198 19.73 8.17 2.28
N TRP A 199 19.28 7.05 2.85
CA TRP A 199 18.91 5.88 2.08
C TRP A 199 17.44 5.95 1.61
N HIS A 200 16.54 6.35 2.48
CA HIS A 200 15.11 6.34 2.16
C HIS A 200 14.53 7.71 1.83
N HIS A 201 15.35 8.78 1.85
CA HIS A 201 14.98 10.15 1.46
C HIS A 201 13.62 10.58 2.05
N SER A 202 13.45 10.41 3.37
CA SER A 202 12.19 10.73 4.05
C SER A 202 10.98 9.99 3.49
N MET A 203 11.16 8.75 2.98
CA MET A 203 10.14 7.93 2.32
C MET A 203 9.52 8.59 1.07
N ARG A 204 10.23 9.53 0.43
CA ARG A 204 9.75 10.22 -0.76
C ARG A 204 9.85 9.35 -2.00
N VAL A 205 8.93 9.58 -2.93
CA VAL A 205 8.80 8.88 -4.22
C VAL A 205 8.71 9.88 -5.37
N GLY A 206 8.86 9.39 -6.59
CA GLY A 206 8.79 10.23 -7.79
C GLY A 206 9.81 11.38 -7.77
N PRO A 207 9.47 12.56 -8.32
CA PRO A 207 10.37 13.72 -8.34
C PRO A 207 10.81 14.19 -6.95
N GLY A 208 9.96 14.00 -5.93
CA GLY A 208 10.27 14.36 -4.55
C GLY A 208 11.48 13.61 -3.96
N TYR A 209 11.84 12.45 -4.52
CA TYR A 209 13.02 11.73 -4.12
C TYR A 209 14.32 12.49 -4.45
N TRP A 210 14.43 13.02 -5.68
CA TRP A 210 15.64 13.75 -6.11
C TRP A 210 15.75 15.16 -5.56
N THR A 211 14.63 15.78 -5.19
CA THR A 211 14.63 17.14 -4.62
C THR A 211 14.82 17.14 -3.10
N PHE A 212 14.96 15.97 -2.49
CA PHE A 212 15.21 15.86 -1.07
C PHE A 212 16.69 16.05 -0.76
N HIS A 213 16.99 17.05 0.08
CA HIS A 213 18.32 17.25 0.68
C HIS A 213 18.14 17.00 2.19
N PRO A 214 18.85 16.02 2.77
CA PRO A 214 18.78 15.71 4.20
C PRO A 214 19.45 16.78 5.06
#